data_8363433ac50d6e3b869bf47989b31ac4
#
_entry.id   8363433ac50d6e3b869bf47989b31ac4
#
_cell.length_a   1.000
_cell.length_b   1.000
_cell.length_c   1.000
_cell.angle_alpha   90.00
_cell.angle_beta   90.00
_cell.angle_gamma   90.00
#
_symmetry.space_group_name_H-M   'P 1'
#
loop_
_entity.id
_entity.type
_entity.pdbx_description
1 polymer ?
#
loop_
_entity_poly.entity_id
_entity_poly.type
_entity_poly.pdbx_seq_one_letter_code
_entity_poly.pdbx_strand_id
1 'polypeptide(L)'
;MNEEQELAPLPRHELEMVPPELAELFRDLIKYRVDPAGDYYGLSLEALTEKIRSLDNQTVHAIDSEFRYAEKGKMFDPILQSFTIGAGGQITTWSKSEQSMTPVILRGITKRKQMDACRAAGRDFYYIDTGYFGNSKKKTFHRVTRNDVQNFGPIIDRPRDRLGATGFQPRKFYRGSKILLAPPSQKLLNLYDIDLEQWLDNVLKELASKTDREVVVRRKPGRTARTSDDSMAHALEQDIHCLVTFSSIAAGEALLNGKPAITLGPNAAAALCSQTLDAINEPYVPTLDEVERWAAH
;
A
#
# COMPACT_ATOMS: atom_id res chain seq x y z
N MET A 1 -26.30 -19.05 15.50
CA MET A 1 -26.02 -19.79 14.27
C MET A 1 -26.14 -18.77 13.16
N ASN A 2 -25.00 -18.19 12.74
CA ASN A 2 -24.95 -17.30 11.59
C ASN A 2 -24.75 -18.19 10.38
N GLU A 3 -25.72 -18.20 9.49
CA GLU A 3 -25.58 -18.80 8.17
C GLU A 3 -24.48 -18.04 7.43
N GLU A 4 -23.37 -18.69 7.19
CA GLU A 4 -22.38 -18.25 6.19
C GLU A 4 -23.12 -18.20 4.84
N GLN A 5 -23.43 -17.01 4.37
CA GLN A 5 -23.82 -16.83 2.97
C GLN A 5 -22.60 -17.14 2.11
N GLU A 6 -22.52 -18.37 1.66
CA GLU A 6 -21.63 -18.79 0.58
C GLU A 6 -21.94 -17.92 -0.64
N LEU A 7 -20.98 -17.10 -1.04
CA LEU A 7 -21.10 -16.29 -2.27
C LEU A 7 -21.32 -17.25 -3.43
N ALA A 8 -22.50 -17.19 -4.03
CA ALA A 8 -22.84 -17.99 -5.19
C ALA A 8 -21.77 -17.78 -6.27
N PRO A 9 -21.18 -18.84 -6.85
CA PRO A 9 -20.27 -18.71 -7.97
C PRO A 9 -20.98 -18.01 -9.11
N LEU A 10 -20.27 -17.08 -9.79
CA LEU A 10 -20.79 -16.42 -10.99
C LEU A 10 -21.32 -17.48 -11.99
N PRO A 11 -22.49 -17.26 -12.59
CA PRO A 11 -23.03 -18.20 -13.56
C PRO A 11 -22.02 -18.48 -14.70
N ARG A 12 -21.74 -19.74 -14.98
CA ARG A 12 -20.74 -20.14 -15.98
C ARG A 12 -20.92 -19.49 -17.34
N HIS A 13 -22.15 -19.21 -17.75
CA HIS A 13 -22.47 -18.60 -19.04
C HIS A 13 -22.02 -17.13 -19.15
N GLU A 14 -21.87 -16.40 -18.06
CA GLU A 14 -21.36 -15.03 -18.09
C GLU A 14 -19.83 -14.98 -18.27
N LEU A 15 -19.13 -16.02 -17.86
CA LEU A 15 -17.69 -16.17 -18.08
C LEU A 15 -17.34 -16.64 -19.49
N GLU A 16 -18.24 -17.35 -20.19
CA GLU A 16 -18.01 -17.85 -21.55
C GLU A 16 -18.07 -16.74 -22.62
N MET A 17 -18.68 -15.58 -22.30
CA MET A 17 -18.74 -14.42 -23.19
C MET A 17 -17.50 -13.52 -23.12
N VAL A 18 -16.62 -13.75 -22.16
CA VAL A 18 -15.38 -12.99 -21.98
C VAL A 18 -14.22 -13.86 -22.49
N PRO A 19 -13.33 -13.35 -23.35
CA PRO A 19 -12.14 -14.08 -23.73
C PRO A 19 -11.41 -14.65 -22.51
N PRO A 20 -10.91 -15.91 -22.56
CA PRO A 20 -10.32 -16.57 -21.38
C PRO A 20 -9.23 -15.75 -20.69
N GLU A 21 -8.42 -15.04 -21.48
CA GLU A 21 -7.36 -14.15 -20.98
C GLU A 21 -7.95 -12.96 -20.22
N LEU A 22 -9.08 -12.44 -20.64
CA LEU A 22 -9.81 -11.36 -19.97
C LEU A 22 -10.55 -11.85 -18.73
N ALA A 23 -11.10 -13.06 -18.73
CA ALA A 23 -11.79 -13.64 -17.59
C ALA A 23 -10.84 -13.91 -16.40
N GLU A 24 -9.62 -14.35 -16.71
CA GLU A 24 -8.58 -14.54 -15.70
C GLU A 24 -8.11 -13.21 -15.11
N LEU A 25 -7.94 -12.21 -15.96
CA LEU A 25 -7.59 -10.84 -15.62
C LEU A 25 -8.66 -10.17 -14.77
N PHE A 26 -9.93 -10.36 -15.10
CA PHE A 26 -11.06 -9.82 -14.32
C PHE A 26 -11.22 -10.52 -12.97
N ARG A 27 -10.94 -11.81 -12.87
CA ARG A 27 -10.88 -12.51 -11.57
C ARG A 27 -9.83 -11.92 -10.65
N ASP A 28 -8.68 -11.56 -11.19
CA ASP A 28 -7.61 -10.92 -10.44
C ASP A 28 -7.96 -9.46 -10.06
N LEU A 29 -8.63 -8.71 -10.94
CA LEU A 29 -9.11 -7.35 -10.66
C LEU A 29 -10.18 -7.32 -9.56
N ILE A 30 -11.15 -8.22 -9.60
CA ILE A 30 -12.17 -8.36 -8.55
C ILE A 30 -11.50 -8.70 -7.22
N LYS A 31 -10.45 -9.52 -7.23
CA LYS A 31 -9.65 -9.87 -6.05
C LYS A 31 -8.87 -8.69 -5.48
N TYR A 32 -8.47 -7.73 -6.32
CA TYR A 32 -7.67 -6.56 -5.90
C TYR A 32 -8.49 -5.30 -5.61
N ARG A 33 -9.78 -5.29 -5.86
CA ARG A 33 -10.71 -4.19 -5.63
C ARG A 33 -10.07 -2.81 -5.79
N VAL A 34 -10.30 -2.21 -6.94
CA VAL A 34 -10.05 -0.80 -7.17
C VAL A 34 -11.30 -0.06 -6.73
N ASP A 35 -11.25 0.58 -5.57
CA ASP A 35 -12.36 1.42 -5.13
C ASP A 35 -11.87 2.85 -4.93
N PRO A 36 -12.08 3.74 -5.90
CA PRO A 36 -11.77 5.16 -5.72
C PRO A 36 -12.88 5.95 -5.02
N ALA A 37 -14.13 5.51 -4.97
CA ALA A 37 -15.23 6.28 -4.36
C ALA A 37 -16.55 5.52 -4.21
N GLY A 38 -16.59 4.21 -4.38
CA GLY A 38 -17.83 3.48 -4.37
C GLY A 38 -17.70 2.02 -3.94
N ASP A 39 -18.78 1.51 -3.43
CA ASP A 39 -18.90 0.10 -3.10
C ASP A 39 -19.19 -0.69 -4.37
N TYR A 40 -18.19 -1.41 -4.86
CA TYR A 40 -18.30 -2.31 -6.02
C TYR A 40 -18.55 -3.76 -5.60
N TYR A 41 -18.75 -3.99 -4.33
CA TYR A 41 -18.97 -5.32 -3.79
C TYR A 41 -20.34 -5.86 -4.21
N GLY A 42 -20.36 -7.08 -4.72
CA GLY A 42 -21.60 -7.75 -5.16
C GLY A 42 -22.14 -7.30 -6.52
N LEU A 43 -21.41 -6.45 -7.25
CA LEU A 43 -21.78 -6.12 -8.62
C LEU A 43 -21.41 -7.27 -9.57
N SER A 44 -22.30 -7.57 -10.54
CA SER A 44 -21.92 -8.41 -11.66
C SER A 44 -20.79 -7.77 -12.47
N LEU A 45 -20.05 -8.56 -13.23
CA LEU A 45 -18.99 -8.07 -14.10
C LEU A 45 -19.50 -6.97 -15.05
N GLU A 46 -20.72 -7.13 -15.55
CA GLU A 46 -21.38 -6.18 -16.44
C GLU A 46 -21.69 -4.87 -15.72
N ALA A 47 -22.29 -4.94 -14.52
CA ALA A 47 -22.58 -3.78 -13.69
C ALA A 47 -21.29 -3.08 -13.21
N LEU A 48 -20.23 -3.84 -12.93
CA LEU A 48 -18.91 -3.29 -12.58
C LEU A 48 -18.30 -2.57 -13.78
N THR A 49 -18.36 -3.15 -14.96
CA THR A 49 -17.85 -2.56 -16.21
C THR A 49 -18.62 -1.29 -16.55
N GLU A 50 -19.95 -1.31 -16.43
CA GLU A 50 -20.83 -0.16 -16.66
C GLU A 50 -20.52 0.96 -15.64
N LYS A 51 -20.38 0.61 -14.39
CA LYS A 51 -20.04 1.57 -13.32
C LYS A 51 -18.64 2.15 -13.50
N ILE A 52 -17.66 1.36 -13.89
CA ILE A 52 -16.31 1.83 -14.23
C ILE A 52 -16.38 2.76 -15.47
N ARG A 53 -17.19 2.45 -16.47
CA ARG A 53 -17.41 3.30 -17.63
C ARG A 53 -18.19 4.59 -17.30
N SER A 54 -19.12 4.53 -16.37
CA SER A 54 -19.92 5.69 -15.93
C SER A 54 -19.16 6.64 -14.98
N LEU A 55 -18.03 6.23 -14.43
CA LEU A 55 -17.11 7.11 -13.74
C LEU A 55 -16.46 8.06 -14.77
N ASP A 56 -17.22 9.05 -15.17
CA ASP A 56 -16.79 10.24 -15.91
C ASP A 56 -16.06 10.03 -17.23
N ASN A 57 -16.38 9.05 -18.06
CA ASN A 57 -15.74 8.87 -19.37
C ASN A 57 -14.21 9.03 -19.36
N GLN A 58 -13.58 8.91 -18.19
CA GLN A 58 -12.16 9.14 -18.03
C GLN A 58 -11.41 7.87 -18.34
N THR A 59 -10.96 7.76 -19.58
CA THR A 59 -9.93 6.81 -19.94
C THR A 59 -8.70 7.06 -19.06
N VAL A 60 -8.16 6.04 -18.44
CA VAL A 60 -6.88 6.15 -17.73
C VAL A 60 -5.73 5.78 -18.64
N HIS A 61 -4.62 6.48 -18.51
CA HIS A 61 -3.39 6.17 -19.22
C HIS A 61 -2.42 5.43 -18.30
N ALA A 62 -2.18 4.16 -18.54
CA ALA A 62 -1.12 3.45 -17.85
C ALA A 62 0.24 3.84 -18.43
N ILE A 63 1.08 4.43 -17.59
CA ILE A 63 2.44 4.79 -17.96
C ILE A 63 3.37 3.63 -17.65
N ASP A 64 3.70 2.87 -18.68
CA ASP A 64 4.72 1.85 -18.55
C ASP A 64 6.12 2.46 -18.68
N SER A 65 7.11 1.86 -18.04
CA SER A 65 8.48 2.33 -18.14
C SER A 65 9.14 1.79 -19.40
N GLU A 66 9.56 2.67 -20.27
CA GLU A 66 10.29 2.34 -21.49
C GLU A 66 11.54 1.48 -21.24
N PHE A 67 12.13 1.57 -20.04
CA PHE A 67 13.33 0.84 -19.64
C PHE A 67 13.16 -0.68 -19.50
N ARG A 68 11.96 -1.18 -19.29
CA ARG A 68 11.73 -2.64 -19.24
C ARG A 68 11.61 -3.27 -20.61
N TYR A 69 11.41 -2.48 -21.64
CA TYR A 69 11.28 -2.95 -23.02
C TYR A 69 12.61 -3.27 -23.69
N ALA A 70 13.69 -2.54 -23.36
CA ALA A 70 14.97 -2.68 -24.06
C ALA A 70 15.75 -3.93 -23.65
N GLU A 71 15.63 -4.40 -22.41
CA GLU A 71 16.48 -5.48 -21.89
C GLU A 71 15.87 -6.89 -21.92
N LYS A 72 14.54 -7.03 -21.96
CA LYS A 72 13.88 -8.35 -21.77
C LYS A 72 12.71 -8.65 -22.71
N GLY A 73 12.65 -8.04 -23.87
CA GLY A 73 11.65 -8.38 -24.91
C GLY A 73 10.21 -8.46 -24.37
N LYS A 74 9.43 -7.41 -24.52
CA LYS A 74 7.96 -7.37 -24.37
C LYS A 74 7.36 -7.96 -23.07
N MET A 75 7.86 -7.63 -21.89
CA MET A 75 7.14 -7.94 -20.66
C MET A 75 6.37 -6.71 -20.18
N PHE A 76 5.09 -6.66 -20.48
CA PHE A 76 4.15 -5.75 -19.84
C PHE A 76 4.12 -6.03 -18.33
N ASP A 77 3.98 -4.96 -17.54
CA ASP A 77 3.66 -5.12 -16.13
C ASP A 77 2.21 -5.62 -16.02
N PRO A 78 1.97 -6.87 -15.61
CA PRO A 78 0.62 -7.45 -15.63
C PRO A 78 -0.34 -6.70 -14.73
N ILE A 79 0.15 -6.04 -13.68
CA ILE A 79 -0.68 -5.27 -12.75
C ILE A 79 -1.14 -3.97 -13.40
N LEU A 80 -0.23 -3.24 -14.06
CA LEU A 80 -0.61 -2.06 -14.83
C LEU A 80 -1.59 -2.42 -15.95
N GLN A 81 -1.33 -3.53 -16.64
CA GLN A 81 -2.20 -4.01 -17.71
C GLN A 81 -3.60 -4.34 -17.18
N SER A 82 -3.69 -5.12 -16.11
CA SER A 82 -4.96 -5.51 -15.51
C SER A 82 -5.77 -4.30 -15.05
N PHE A 83 -5.11 -3.35 -14.36
CA PHE A 83 -5.77 -2.13 -13.93
C PHE A 83 -6.26 -1.30 -15.12
N THR A 84 -5.42 -1.16 -16.14
CA THR A 84 -5.73 -0.35 -17.33
C THR A 84 -6.92 -0.92 -18.09
N ILE A 85 -6.96 -2.22 -18.30
CA ILE A 85 -8.07 -2.90 -18.99
C ILE A 85 -9.36 -2.75 -18.17
N GLY A 86 -9.31 -3.01 -16.85
CA GLY A 86 -10.47 -2.87 -15.98
C GLY A 86 -11.03 -1.44 -15.93
N ALA A 87 -10.17 -0.44 -16.09
CA ALA A 87 -10.57 0.96 -16.16
C ALA A 87 -10.95 1.43 -17.58
N GLY A 88 -10.93 0.54 -18.59
CA GLY A 88 -11.18 0.93 -19.99
C GLY A 88 -10.09 1.86 -20.55
N GLY A 89 -8.88 1.80 -20.00
CA GLY A 89 -7.79 2.69 -20.32
C GLY A 89 -6.87 2.21 -21.43
N GLN A 90 -5.81 2.97 -21.67
CA GLN A 90 -4.80 2.69 -22.67
C GLN A 90 -3.39 2.68 -22.05
N ILE A 91 -2.57 1.72 -22.45
CA ILE A 91 -1.14 1.71 -22.13
C ILE A 91 -0.42 2.66 -23.08
N THR A 92 0.30 3.63 -22.54
CA THR A 92 0.98 4.65 -23.33
C THR A 92 2.32 5.03 -22.68
N THR A 93 3.09 5.88 -23.32
CA THR A 93 4.29 6.47 -22.76
C THR A 93 3.98 7.83 -22.12
N TRP A 94 4.81 8.25 -21.18
CA TRP A 94 4.64 9.57 -20.55
C TRP A 94 4.64 10.69 -21.59
N SER A 95 5.59 10.69 -22.50
CA SER A 95 5.70 11.71 -23.55
C SER A 95 4.44 11.86 -24.41
N LYS A 96 3.73 10.76 -24.68
CA LYS A 96 2.48 10.80 -25.44
C LYS A 96 1.29 11.30 -24.63
N SER A 97 1.34 11.16 -23.31
CA SER A 97 0.24 11.52 -22.42
C SER A 97 0.47 12.82 -21.65
N GLU A 98 1.64 13.43 -21.75
CA GLU A 98 2.07 14.57 -20.92
C GLU A 98 1.13 15.78 -21.03
N GLN A 99 0.60 16.07 -22.22
CA GLN A 99 -0.34 17.17 -22.44
C GLN A 99 -1.82 16.80 -22.18
N SER A 100 -2.09 15.56 -21.83
CA SER A 100 -3.45 15.09 -21.58
C SER A 100 -3.83 15.29 -20.11
N MET A 101 -5.07 15.66 -19.85
CA MET A 101 -5.66 15.69 -18.51
C MET A 101 -6.27 14.34 -18.10
N THR A 102 -6.27 13.35 -18.98
CA THR A 102 -6.72 11.99 -18.67
C THR A 102 -5.90 11.44 -17.50
N PRO A 103 -6.53 10.88 -16.45
CA PRO A 103 -5.83 10.31 -15.30
C PRO A 103 -4.77 9.29 -15.71
N VAL A 104 -3.67 9.25 -15.00
CA VAL A 104 -2.58 8.30 -15.28
C VAL A 104 -2.43 7.28 -14.17
N ILE A 105 -2.01 6.08 -14.55
CA ILE A 105 -1.65 5.02 -13.63
C ILE A 105 -0.13 4.89 -13.61
N LEU A 106 0.44 5.03 -12.42
CA LEU A 106 1.88 4.97 -12.18
C LEU A 106 2.20 3.81 -11.24
N ARG A 107 3.22 3.04 -11.52
CA ARG A 107 3.65 1.96 -10.64
C ARG A 107 5.08 2.14 -10.14
N GLY A 108 5.21 2.10 -8.83
CA GLY A 108 6.49 2.15 -8.14
C GLY A 108 7.03 3.58 -7.95
N ILE A 109 7.79 3.73 -6.90
CA ILE A 109 8.28 5.00 -6.35
C ILE A 109 9.24 5.76 -7.28
N THR A 110 9.72 5.13 -8.35
CA THR A 110 10.64 5.77 -9.33
C THR A 110 9.94 6.77 -10.26
N LYS A 111 8.63 6.90 -10.16
CA LYS A 111 7.80 7.78 -11.00
C LYS A 111 7.58 9.17 -10.41
N ARG A 112 8.47 9.65 -9.53
CA ARG A 112 8.36 10.95 -8.86
C ARG A 112 8.12 12.09 -9.85
N LYS A 113 8.92 12.23 -10.90
CA LYS A 113 8.78 13.31 -11.89
C LYS A 113 7.39 13.35 -12.52
N GLN A 114 6.82 12.18 -12.83
CA GLN A 114 5.46 12.08 -13.37
C GLN A 114 4.40 12.48 -12.33
N MET A 115 4.56 12.05 -11.08
CA MET A 115 3.65 12.44 -9.99
C MET A 115 3.69 13.95 -9.75
N ASP A 116 4.88 14.55 -9.72
CA ASP A 116 5.04 15.99 -9.51
C ASP A 116 4.45 16.79 -10.68
N ALA A 117 4.65 16.32 -11.93
CA ALA A 117 4.01 16.92 -13.10
C ALA A 117 2.49 16.84 -13.06
N CYS A 118 1.93 15.70 -12.61
CA CYS A 118 0.49 15.55 -12.42
C CYS A 118 -0.05 16.53 -11.37
N ARG A 119 0.62 16.64 -10.21
CA ARG A 119 0.23 17.59 -9.16
C ARG A 119 0.27 19.03 -9.65
N ALA A 120 1.34 19.42 -10.34
CA ALA A 120 1.49 20.77 -10.89
C ALA A 120 0.40 21.10 -11.92
N ALA A 121 -0.04 20.13 -12.72
CA ALA A 121 -1.08 20.28 -13.71
C ALA A 121 -2.50 20.12 -13.17
N GLY A 122 -2.70 19.75 -11.89
CA GLY A 122 -3.99 19.36 -11.35
C GLY A 122 -4.56 18.08 -11.98
N ARG A 123 -3.71 17.24 -12.55
CA ARG A 123 -4.06 15.98 -13.20
C ARG A 123 -4.10 14.85 -12.21
N ASP A 124 -5.18 14.09 -12.18
CA ASP A 124 -5.28 12.91 -11.34
C ASP A 124 -4.28 11.83 -11.73
N PHE A 125 -3.73 11.15 -10.73
CA PHE A 125 -2.96 9.94 -10.93
C PHE A 125 -3.32 8.85 -9.91
N TYR A 126 -3.24 7.61 -10.36
CA TYR A 126 -3.35 6.43 -9.50
C TYR A 126 -1.95 5.82 -9.33
N TYR A 127 -1.57 5.62 -8.08
CA TYR A 127 -0.27 5.03 -7.75
C TYR A 127 -0.45 3.62 -7.24
N ILE A 128 0.25 2.67 -7.86
CA ILE A 128 0.21 1.27 -7.50
C ILE A 128 1.57 0.84 -6.92
N ASP A 129 1.55 0.23 -5.76
CA ASP A 129 2.74 -0.39 -5.14
C ASP A 129 2.34 -1.61 -4.29
N THR A 130 3.32 -2.25 -3.68
CA THR A 130 3.12 -3.35 -2.74
C THR A 130 2.15 -2.94 -1.62
N GLY A 131 1.22 -3.81 -1.29
CA GLY A 131 0.28 -3.61 -0.18
C GLY A 131 0.97 -3.37 1.16
N TYR A 132 0.23 -2.85 2.12
CA TYR A 132 0.78 -2.47 3.43
C TYR A 132 1.22 -3.67 4.27
N PHE A 133 0.60 -4.83 4.07
CA PHE A 133 0.89 -6.08 4.79
C PHE A 133 0.48 -7.30 3.94
N GLY A 134 0.63 -8.51 4.48
CA GLY A 134 0.23 -9.75 3.82
C GLY A 134 1.12 -10.18 2.66
N ASN A 135 2.26 -9.52 2.45
CA ASN A 135 3.16 -9.80 1.34
C ASN A 135 4.32 -10.70 1.77
N SER A 136 4.41 -11.86 1.14
CA SER A 136 5.57 -12.76 1.20
C SER A 136 6.59 -12.44 0.08
N LYS A 137 7.47 -13.39 -0.23
CA LYS A 137 8.38 -13.32 -1.39
C LYS A 137 7.62 -13.09 -2.71
N LYS A 138 6.41 -13.65 -2.83
CA LYS A 138 5.48 -13.36 -3.92
C LYS A 138 4.63 -12.18 -3.48
N LYS A 139 4.86 -11.00 -4.02
CA LYS A 139 4.06 -9.81 -3.74
C LYS A 139 2.63 -10.00 -4.24
N THR A 140 1.78 -10.57 -3.41
CA THR A 140 0.42 -10.97 -3.76
C THR A 140 -0.54 -9.79 -3.68
N PHE A 141 -0.34 -8.90 -2.69
CA PHE A 141 -1.24 -7.78 -2.45
C PHE A 141 -0.61 -6.47 -2.89
N HIS A 142 -1.43 -5.61 -3.49
CA HIS A 142 -1.05 -4.29 -3.97
C HIS A 142 -2.00 -3.25 -3.38
N ARG A 143 -1.48 -2.06 -3.09
CA ARG A 143 -2.27 -0.88 -2.80
C ARG A 143 -2.44 -0.04 -4.06
N VAL A 144 -3.58 0.59 -4.17
CA VAL A 144 -3.84 1.63 -5.16
C VAL A 144 -4.25 2.88 -4.41
N THR A 145 -3.57 3.99 -4.66
CA THR A 145 -3.87 5.28 -4.05
C THR A 145 -4.11 6.32 -5.13
N ARG A 146 -4.93 7.31 -4.85
CA ARG A 146 -5.20 8.44 -5.77
C ARG A 146 -4.44 9.67 -5.29
N ASN A 147 -3.71 10.30 -6.18
CA ASN A 147 -2.99 11.57 -5.99
C ASN A 147 -1.91 11.57 -4.91
N ASP A 148 -1.64 10.43 -4.30
CA ASP A 148 -0.55 10.25 -3.35
C ASP A 148 0.04 8.83 -3.39
N VAL A 149 1.15 8.61 -2.69
CA VAL A 149 1.83 7.31 -2.55
C VAL A 149 1.36 6.52 -1.33
N GLN A 150 0.63 7.16 -0.43
CA GLN A 150 0.05 6.59 0.78
C GLN A 150 -1.43 6.97 0.87
N ASN A 151 -2.24 6.14 1.48
CA ASN A 151 -3.63 6.50 1.80
C ASN A 151 -3.67 7.17 3.19
N PHE A 152 -3.89 8.48 3.23
CA PHE A 152 -4.04 9.27 4.48
C PHE A 152 -5.47 9.56 4.83
N GLY A 153 -6.41 9.11 4.02
CA GLY A 153 -7.83 9.36 4.23
C GLY A 153 -8.34 8.80 5.56
N PRO A 154 -9.53 9.21 5.98
CA PRO A 154 -10.17 8.61 7.13
C PRO A 154 -10.37 7.11 6.91
N ILE A 155 -10.26 6.34 7.98
CA ILE A 155 -10.52 4.90 7.94
C ILE A 155 -12.01 4.72 7.66
N ILE A 156 -12.33 4.18 6.50
CA ILE A 156 -13.71 3.84 6.12
C ILE A 156 -13.99 2.44 6.65
N ASP A 157 -15.12 2.27 7.31
CA ASP A 157 -15.53 0.95 7.76
C ASP A 157 -15.93 0.07 6.57
N ARG A 158 -15.26 -1.07 6.47
CA ARG A 158 -15.44 -2.02 5.36
C ARG A 158 -15.57 -3.43 5.90
N PRO A 159 -16.19 -4.35 5.13
CA PRO A 159 -16.19 -5.77 5.47
C PRO A 159 -14.76 -6.29 5.72
N ARG A 160 -14.61 -7.21 6.66
CA ARG A 160 -13.29 -7.81 7.04
C ARG A 160 -12.79 -8.85 6.04
N ASP A 161 -13.46 -9.05 4.92
CA ASP A 161 -13.13 -10.05 3.89
C ASP A 161 -11.73 -9.88 3.33
N ARG A 162 -11.26 -8.64 3.12
CA ARG A 162 -9.90 -8.35 2.65
C ARG A 162 -8.85 -8.76 3.68
N LEU A 163 -9.08 -8.45 4.93
CA LEU A 163 -8.21 -8.87 6.02
C LEU A 163 -8.17 -10.41 6.10
N GLY A 164 -9.34 -11.06 6.07
CA GLY A 164 -9.46 -12.50 6.02
C GLY A 164 -8.70 -13.14 4.84
N ALA A 165 -8.77 -12.54 3.64
CA ALA A 165 -8.05 -13.02 2.46
C ALA A 165 -6.51 -12.95 2.60
N THR A 166 -5.99 -12.10 3.48
CA THR A 166 -4.53 -12.06 3.76
C THR A 166 -4.07 -13.17 4.69
N GLY A 167 -4.99 -13.81 5.42
CA GLY A 167 -4.70 -14.75 6.50
C GLY A 167 -4.09 -14.07 7.74
N PHE A 168 -4.06 -12.75 7.78
CA PHE A 168 -3.48 -11.99 8.89
C PHE A 168 -4.53 -11.78 9.99
N GLN A 169 -4.13 -11.99 11.25
CA GLN A 169 -4.94 -11.67 12.42
C GLN A 169 -4.16 -10.70 13.30
N PRO A 170 -4.71 -9.53 13.62
CA PRO A 170 -4.08 -8.59 14.54
C PRO A 170 -3.84 -9.24 15.91
N ARG A 171 -2.68 -8.97 16.48
CA ARG A 171 -2.29 -9.48 17.80
C ARG A 171 -2.63 -8.47 18.89
N LYS A 172 -2.88 -8.96 20.10
CA LYS A 172 -3.03 -8.09 21.28
C LYS A 172 -1.78 -7.26 21.47
N PHE A 173 -1.96 -6.00 21.86
CA PHE A 173 -0.86 -5.09 22.12
C PHE A 173 -0.13 -5.48 23.40
N TYR A 174 1.19 -5.45 23.32
CA TYR A 174 2.09 -5.59 24.45
C TYR A 174 3.32 -4.69 24.25
N ARG A 175 3.86 -4.20 25.36
CA ARG A 175 5.02 -3.32 25.35
C ARG A 175 6.22 -4.04 25.93
N GLY A 176 7.34 -3.95 25.24
CA GLY A 176 8.64 -4.36 25.74
C GLY A 176 9.46 -3.18 26.28
N SER A 177 10.77 -3.33 26.27
CA SER A 177 11.69 -2.32 26.78
C SER A 177 12.39 -1.49 25.70
N LYS A 178 12.54 -2.00 24.47
CA LYS A 178 13.37 -1.41 23.42
C LYS A 178 12.55 -0.65 22.37
N ILE A 179 13.15 0.35 21.77
CA ILE A 179 12.59 1.08 20.62
C ILE A 179 13.16 0.48 19.34
N LEU A 180 12.28 0.08 18.42
CA LEU A 180 12.69 -0.35 17.10
C LEU A 180 12.61 0.83 16.12
N LEU A 181 13.76 1.42 15.79
CA LEU A 181 13.85 2.45 14.77
C LEU A 181 14.03 1.82 13.40
N ALA A 182 13.00 1.91 12.56
CA ALA A 182 12.96 1.35 11.21
C ALA A 182 13.00 2.49 10.17
N PRO A 183 14.20 2.94 9.76
CA PRO A 183 14.32 3.99 8.76
C PRO A 183 13.76 3.52 7.42
N PRO A 184 13.09 4.40 6.66
CA PRO A 184 12.64 4.09 5.32
C PRO A 184 13.83 3.97 4.36
N SER A 185 13.57 3.53 3.12
CA SER A 185 14.63 3.57 2.11
C SER A 185 14.88 4.99 1.61
N GLN A 186 16.13 5.32 1.19
CA GLN A 186 16.44 6.60 0.57
C GLN A 186 15.52 6.92 -0.62
N LYS A 187 15.10 5.89 -1.39
CA LYS A 187 14.15 6.08 -2.50
C LYS A 187 12.81 6.66 -2.07
N LEU A 188 12.33 6.30 -0.87
CA LEU A 188 11.11 6.87 -0.31
C LEU A 188 11.35 8.28 0.19
N LEU A 189 12.43 8.52 0.90
CA LEU A 189 12.79 9.84 1.43
C LEU A 189 13.04 10.87 0.33
N ASN A 190 13.53 10.42 -0.83
CA ASN A 190 13.70 11.31 -2.00
C ASN A 190 12.37 11.91 -2.49
N LEU A 191 11.21 11.33 -2.17
CA LEU A 191 9.91 11.96 -2.46
C LEU A 191 9.66 13.21 -1.62
N TYR A 192 10.36 13.32 -0.49
CA TYR A 192 10.21 14.39 0.50
C TYR A 192 11.45 15.26 0.59
N ASP A 193 12.42 15.09 -0.31
CA ASP A 193 13.71 15.79 -0.33
C ASP A 193 14.50 15.64 0.99
N ILE A 194 14.41 14.46 1.62
CA ILE A 194 15.04 14.14 2.89
C ILE A 194 16.25 13.21 2.65
N ASP A 195 17.39 13.55 3.22
CA ASP A 195 18.55 12.66 3.31
C ASP A 195 18.37 11.63 4.43
N LEU A 196 18.65 10.36 4.16
CA LEU A 196 18.46 9.27 5.10
C LEU A 196 19.36 9.36 6.33
N GLU A 197 20.63 9.64 6.11
CA GLU A 197 21.61 9.63 7.22
C GLU A 197 21.37 10.84 8.13
N GLN A 198 21.13 12.00 7.56
CA GLN A 198 20.77 13.19 8.32
C GLN A 198 19.46 13.00 9.12
N TRP A 199 18.44 12.41 8.49
CA TRP A 199 17.19 12.10 9.16
C TRP A 199 17.42 11.14 10.34
N LEU A 200 18.20 10.09 10.11
CA LEU A 200 18.48 9.07 11.13
C LEU A 200 19.25 9.68 12.32
N ASP A 201 20.27 10.49 12.04
CA ASP A 201 21.06 11.16 13.09
C ASP A 201 20.18 12.10 13.92
N ASN A 202 19.29 12.86 13.27
CA ASN A 202 18.38 13.76 13.97
C ASN A 202 17.39 12.99 14.87
N VAL A 203 16.81 11.90 14.37
CA VAL A 203 15.88 11.08 15.14
C VAL A 203 16.59 10.41 16.32
N LEU A 204 17.81 9.89 16.13
CA LEU A 204 18.58 9.29 17.23
C LEU A 204 18.94 10.30 18.31
N LYS A 205 19.34 11.52 17.94
CA LYS A 205 19.61 12.60 18.90
C LYS A 205 18.36 12.99 19.69
N GLU A 206 17.23 13.09 19.01
CA GLU A 206 15.97 13.43 19.65
C GLU A 206 15.50 12.29 20.58
N LEU A 207 15.58 11.03 20.16
CA LEU A 207 15.28 9.87 21.01
C LEU A 207 16.15 9.87 22.28
N ALA A 208 17.46 10.09 22.15
CA ALA A 208 18.36 10.12 23.29
C ALA A 208 18.03 11.24 24.31
N SER A 209 17.36 12.31 23.88
CA SER A 209 16.92 13.38 24.78
C SER A 209 15.59 13.11 25.49
N LYS A 210 14.82 12.10 25.02
CA LYS A 210 13.43 11.86 25.47
C LYS A 210 13.26 10.53 26.22
N THR A 211 14.19 9.60 26.09
CA THR A 211 14.05 8.26 26.68
C THR A 211 15.41 7.61 26.93
N ASP A 212 15.50 6.82 28.02
CA ASP A 212 16.66 5.99 28.34
C ASP A 212 16.55 4.56 27.74
N ARG A 213 15.52 4.29 26.94
CA ARG A 213 15.32 2.96 26.33
C ARG A 213 16.37 2.69 25.27
N GLU A 214 16.81 1.45 25.19
CA GLU A 214 17.68 0.98 24.10
C GLU A 214 17.00 1.19 22.74
N VAL A 215 17.72 1.83 21.81
CA VAL A 215 17.25 2.03 20.44
C VAL A 215 17.95 1.02 19.50
N VAL A 216 17.16 0.12 18.92
CA VAL A 216 17.62 -0.85 17.93
C VAL A 216 17.32 -0.28 16.54
N VAL A 217 18.36 0.05 15.78
CA VAL A 217 18.20 0.55 14.40
C VAL A 217 18.14 -0.63 13.43
N ARG A 218 17.00 -0.80 12.78
CA ARG A 218 16.81 -1.84 11.77
C ARG A 218 16.74 -1.25 10.36
N ARG A 219 17.86 -1.23 9.67
CA ARG A 219 17.92 -0.89 8.26
C ARG A 219 17.37 -2.05 7.41
N LYS A 220 16.62 -1.72 6.36
CA LYS A 220 16.11 -2.71 5.42
C LYS A 220 17.25 -3.33 4.62
N PRO A 221 17.52 -4.63 4.74
CA PRO A 221 18.60 -5.27 4.00
C PRO A 221 18.33 -5.25 2.49
N GLY A 222 19.40 -5.27 1.70
CA GLY A 222 19.34 -5.40 0.24
C GLY A 222 18.60 -6.66 -0.19
N ARG A 223 18.03 -6.67 -1.40
CA ARG A 223 17.21 -7.81 -1.88
C ARG A 223 17.95 -9.14 -1.88
N THR A 224 19.24 -9.13 -2.21
CA THR A 224 20.10 -10.32 -2.31
C THR A 224 20.60 -10.81 -0.96
N ALA A 225 20.60 -9.94 0.05
CA ALA A 225 21.13 -10.23 1.39
C ALA A 225 20.03 -10.61 2.41
N ARG A 226 18.77 -10.76 1.98
CA ARG A 226 17.66 -11.05 2.90
C ARG A 226 17.60 -12.52 3.27
N THR A 227 17.61 -12.77 4.57
CA THR A 227 17.30 -14.07 5.18
C THR A 227 15.86 -14.09 5.72
N SER A 228 15.40 -15.21 6.24
CA SER A 228 14.12 -15.32 6.97
C SER A 228 14.08 -14.42 8.21
N ASP A 229 15.24 -14.32 8.90
CA ASP A 229 15.38 -13.59 10.17
C ASP A 229 15.41 -12.08 9.97
N ASP A 230 15.58 -11.62 8.73
CA ASP A 230 15.48 -10.21 8.35
C ASP A 230 14.04 -9.73 8.19
N SER A 231 13.04 -10.54 8.52
CA SER A 231 11.63 -10.12 8.44
C SER A 231 11.31 -9.05 9.49
N MET A 232 10.35 -8.18 9.18
CA MET A 232 9.86 -7.21 10.17
C MET A 232 9.16 -7.93 11.32
N ALA A 233 8.44 -9.01 11.05
CA ALA A 233 7.78 -9.81 12.06
C ALA A 233 8.78 -10.34 13.09
N HIS A 234 9.91 -10.91 12.65
CA HIS A 234 10.95 -11.37 13.56
C HIS A 234 11.54 -10.24 14.42
N ALA A 235 11.78 -9.07 13.84
CA ALA A 235 12.26 -7.92 14.60
C ALA A 235 11.23 -7.43 15.66
N LEU A 236 9.93 -7.52 15.35
CA LEU A 236 8.85 -7.12 16.25
C LEU A 236 8.57 -8.18 17.37
N GLU A 237 8.99 -9.42 17.18
CA GLU A 237 8.92 -10.46 18.22
C GLU A 237 9.93 -10.27 19.36
N GLN A 238 10.94 -9.43 19.14
CA GLN A 238 11.88 -9.04 20.19
C GLN A 238 11.18 -8.20 21.26
N ASP A 239 11.87 -7.87 22.33
CA ASP A 239 11.36 -7.07 23.44
C ASP A 239 11.12 -5.59 23.05
N ILE A 240 10.25 -5.35 22.08
CA ILE A 240 9.97 -4.04 21.50
C ILE A 240 8.85 -3.32 22.26
N HIS A 241 9.13 -2.10 22.73
CA HIS A 241 8.18 -1.17 23.30
C HIS A 241 7.31 -0.51 22.24
N CYS A 242 7.94 0.09 21.23
CA CYS A 242 7.26 0.62 20.06
C CYS A 242 8.18 0.67 18.85
N LEU A 243 7.57 0.80 17.65
CA LEU A 243 8.28 1.03 16.41
C LEU A 243 8.26 2.52 16.07
N VAL A 244 9.41 3.07 15.63
CA VAL A 244 9.52 4.43 15.10
C VAL A 244 9.90 4.36 13.62
N THR A 245 9.19 5.07 12.77
CA THR A 245 9.51 5.17 11.35
C THR A 245 9.03 6.50 10.76
N PHE A 246 9.43 6.82 9.50
CA PHE A 246 8.90 7.97 8.78
C PHE A 246 7.61 7.60 8.04
N SER A 247 7.72 7.01 6.86
CA SER A 247 6.60 6.73 5.94
C SER A 247 6.63 5.26 5.45
N SER A 248 7.15 4.36 6.30
CA SER A 248 7.28 2.94 5.93
C SER A 248 6.01 2.15 6.25
N ILE A 249 5.75 1.11 5.45
CA ILE A 249 4.72 0.10 5.75
C ILE A 249 4.99 -0.64 7.07
N ALA A 250 6.20 -0.52 7.63
CA ALA A 250 6.57 -1.10 8.90
C ALA A 250 5.64 -0.68 10.07
N ALA A 251 5.05 0.52 10.01
CA ALA A 251 4.07 0.95 11.01
C ALA A 251 2.83 0.05 11.01
N GLY A 252 2.26 -0.24 9.85
CA GLY A 252 1.14 -1.17 9.73
C GLY A 252 1.51 -2.60 10.16
N GLU A 253 2.71 -3.06 9.80
CA GLU A 253 3.22 -4.35 10.25
C GLU A 253 3.38 -4.40 11.78
N ALA A 254 3.82 -3.30 12.41
CA ALA A 254 3.91 -3.21 13.87
C ALA A 254 2.53 -3.31 14.54
N LEU A 255 1.55 -2.52 14.09
CA LEU A 255 0.18 -2.55 14.61
C LEU A 255 -0.42 -3.95 14.53
N LEU A 256 -0.29 -4.63 13.40
CA LEU A 256 -0.79 -6.00 13.22
C LEU A 256 -0.09 -7.02 14.13
N ASN A 257 1.18 -6.78 14.47
CA ASN A 257 1.92 -7.60 15.43
C ASN A 257 1.76 -7.16 16.89
N GLY A 258 0.79 -6.30 17.18
CA GLY A 258 0.49 -5.86 18.55
C GLY A 258 1.56 -4.94 19.15
N LYS A 259 2.23 -4.15 18.32
CA LYS A 259 3.20 -3.14 18.76
C LYS A 259 2.71 -1.75 18.39
N PRO A 260 2.72 -0.80 19.34
CA PRO A 260 2.48 0.60 19.04
C PRO A 260 3.51 1.13 18.04
N ALA A 261 3.11 2.14 17.28
CA ALA A 261 4.02 2.77 16.33
C ALA A 261 3.97 4.31 16.41
N ILE A 262 5.10 4.93 16.06
CA ILE A 262 5.23 6.37 15.87
C ILE A 262 5.63 6.61 14.42
N THR A 263 4.86 7.44 13.71
CA THR A 263 5.10 7.78 12.31
C THR A 263 5.47 9.26 12.19
N LEU A 264 6.72 9.54 11.85
CA LEU A 264 7.26 10.90 11.77
C LEU A 264 7.03 11.58 10.41
N GLY A 265 6.23 10.96 9.55
CA GLY A 265 5.88 11.48 8.23
C GLY A 265 4.61 10.83 7.70
N PRO A 266 4.18 11.21 6.49
CA PRO A 266 2.96 10.69 5.88
C PRO A 266 2.92 9.16 5.87
N ASN A 267 1.88 8.57 6.46
CA ASN A 267 1.76 7.11 6.61
C ASN A 267 0.30 6.66 6.61
N ALA A 268 -0.01 5.59 5.93
CA ALA A 268 -1.37 5.05 5.89
C ALA A 268 -1.90 4.61 7.27
N ALA A 269 -1.00 4.27 8.18
CA ALA A 269 -1.35 3.90 9.55
C ALA A 269 -1.35 5.09 10.53
N ALA A 270 -1.12 6.32 10.07
CA ALA A 270 -0.94 7.50 10.93
C ALA A 270 -2.11 7.74 11.89
N ALA A 271 -3.35 7.45 11.45
CA ALA A 271 -4.54 7.56 12.31
C ALA A 271 -4.51 6.64 13.54
N LEU A 272 -3.71 5.59 13.51
CA LEU A 272 -3.55 4.60 14.58
C LEU A 272 -2.18 4.68 15.27
N CYS A 273 -1.42 5.74 15.00
CA CYS A 273 -0.06 5.92 15.50
C CYS A 273 0.10 7.28 16.18
N SER A 274 1.02 7.39 17.12
CA SER A 274 1.56 8.69 17.52
C SER A 274 2.35 9.30 16.37
N GLN A 275 2.41 10.63 16.28
CA GLN A 275 3.05 11.34 15.19
C GLN A 275 4.24 12.20 15.62
N THR A 276 4.59 12.18 16.90
CA THR A 276 5.75 12.88 17.45
C THR A 276 6.52 11.98 18.40
N LEU A 277 7.80 12.25 18.57
CA LEU A 277 8.65 11.55 19.54
C LEU A 277 8.36 11.92 21.00
N ASP A 278 7.54 12.94 21.26
CA ASP A 278 7.09 13.26 22.62
C ASP A 278 6.30 12.10 23.24
N ALA A 279 5.65 11.31 22.40
CA ALA A 279 4.91 10.12 22.81
C ALA A 279 5.78 8.88 23.01
N ILE A 280 7.12 8.97 22.94
CA ILE A 280 7.99 7.78 22.88
C ILE A 280 7.86 6.87 24.10
N ASN A 281 7.61 7.42 25.28
CA ASN A 281 7.45 6.64 26.50
C ASN A 281 6.02 6.11 26.68
N GLU A 282 5.02 6.80 26.14
CA GLU A 282 3.60 6.43 26.17
C GLU A 282 2.96 6.61 24.79
N PRO A 283 3.35 5.79 23.79
CA PRO A 283 2.78 5.86 22.47
C PRO A 283 1.30 5.45 22.47
N TYR A 284 0.52 6.03 21.54
CA TYR A 284 -0.86 5.64 21.35
C TYR A 284 -0.97 4.15 21.07
N VAL A 285 -1.91 3.50 21.73
CA VAL A 285 -2.22 2.08 21.57
C VAL A 285 -3.66 1.97 21.05
N PRO A 286 -3.86 1.64 19.78
CA PRO A 286 -5.21 1.43 19.26
C PRO A 286 -5.84 0.17 19.80
N THR A 287 -7.16 0.09 19.76
CA THR A 287 -7.91 -1.13 20.02
C THR A 287 -7.71 -2.13 18.86
N LEU A 288 -7.99 -3.42 19.12
CA LEU A 288 -7.95 -4.43 18.06
C LEU A 288 -8.98 -4.12 16.97
N ASP A 289 -10.17 -3.64 17.31
CA ASP A 289 -11.18 -3.26 16.32
C ASP A 289 -10.71 -2.13 15.40
N GLU A 290 -10.04 -1.10 15.94
CA GLU A 290 -9.47 -0.03 15.14
C GLU A 290 -8.42 -0.57 14.16
N VAL A 291 -7.56 -1.50 14.59
CA VAL A 291 -6.56 -2.13 13.72
C VAL A 291 -7.22 -2.99 12.64
N GLU A 292 -8.25 -3.75 12.98
CA GLU A 292 -9.01 -4.54 12.01
C GLU A 292 -9.73 -3.67 10.98
N ARG A 293 -10.35 -2.57 11.42
CA ARG A 293 -11.00 -1.60 10.53
C ARG A 293 -9.99 -0.98 9.57
N TRP A 294 -8.84 -0.57 10.06
CA TRP A 294 -7.75 -0.06 9.22
C TRP A 294 -7.24 -1.12 8.24
N ALA A 295 -7.06 -2.34 8.68
CA ALA A 295 -6.54 -3.42 7.84
C ALA A 295 -7.56 -3.89 6.78
N ALA A 296 -8.86 -3.71 7.03
CA ALA A 296 -9.93 -4.01 6.08
C ALA A 296 -10.16 -2.86 5.07
N HIS A 297 -9.78 -1.63 5.44
CA HIS A 297 -9.87 -0.44 4.57
C HIS A 297 -8.89 -0.50 3.42
#